data_2904a2b9c16363a507036491ae50835b
#
_entry.id   2904a2b9c16363a507036491ae50835b
#
_cell.length_a   1.000
_cell.length_b   1.000
_cell.length_c   1.000
_cell.angle_alpha   90.00
_cell.angle_beta   90.00
_cell.angle_gamma   90.00
#
_symmetry.space_group_name_H-M   'P 1'
#
loop_
_entity.id
_entity.type
_entity.pdbx_description
1 polymer ?
#
loop_
_entity_poly.entity_id
_entity_poly.type
_entity_poly.pdbx_seq_one_letter_code
_entity_poly.pdbx_strand_id
1 'polypeptide(L)'
;LREASRAVALVVGFVEESPLEKGLFYNSAAFLHKGSLLHVYRKVFLPNSGMFEEMRFFAPGRTFRSFPTPWGRAGLLICRDFLHLNAHYLLFADGAEIILAVSAAPGRGVGEENGFTSCRMWEGIGETVSRVTTSFVVYCNRVGIEDGAVFAGGSFVYDPFGRPVAQAPYFEPHLLLADLDPAAVR
;
A
#
# COMPACT_ATOMS: atom_id res chain seq x y z
N LEU A 1 10.28 -15.38 5.76
CA LEU A 1 8.91 -14.90 5.47
C LEU A 1 7.93 -16.05 5.21
N ARG A 2 8.27 -17.04 4.36
CA ARG A 2 7.36 -18.19 4.11
C ARG A 2 7.01 -18.93 5.39
N GLU A 3 7.98 -19.16 6.29
CA GLU A 3 7.74 -19.82 7.59
C GLU A 3 6.78 -19.00 8.45
N ALA A 4 7.04 -17.69 8.61
CA ALA A 4 6.16 -16.79 9.35
C ALA A 4 4.74 -16.74 8.75
N SER A 5 4.62 -16.84 7.42
CA SER A 5 3.32 -16.79 6.74
C SER A 5 2.46 -18.06 6.92
N ARG A 6 2.96 -19.08 7.63
CA ARG A 6 2.13 -20.24 8.04
C ARG A 6 1.13 -19.86 9.13
N ALA A 7 1.52 -18.96 10.03
CA ALA A 7 0.69 -18.51 11.15
C ALA A 7 -0.17 -17.30 10.80
N VAL A 8 0.34 -16.38 9.94
CA VAL A 8 -0.31 -15.10 9.60
C VAL A 8 -0.07 -14.76 8.14
N ALA A 9 -1.06 -14.16 7.45
CA ALA A 9 -0.84 -13.63 6.11
C ALA A 9 0.08 -12.39 6.17
N LEU A 10 0.99 -12.27 5.20
CA LEU A 10 1.98 -11.19 5.16
C LEU A 10 1.89 -10.44 3.83
N VAL A 11 1.94 -9.12 3.90
CA VAL A 11 2.23 -8.24 2.76
C VAL A 11 3.59 -7.61 2.99
N VAL A 12 4.51 -7.80 2.06
CA VAL A 12 5.89 -7.33 2.22
C VAL A 12 6.43 -6.75 0.92
N GLY A 13 6.98 -5.52 1.00
CA GLY A 13 7.73 -4.91 -0.10
C GLY A 13 9.13 -5.54 -0.22
N PHE A 14 9.61 -5.71 -1.45
CA PHE A 14 10.94 -6.25 -1.74
C PHE A 14 11.44 -5.83 -3.11
N VAL A 15 12.76 -5.94 -3.31
CA VAL A 15 13.38 -5.82 -4.62
C VAL A 15 13.31 -7.17 -5.32
N GLU A 16 12.61 -7.22 -6.44
CA GLU A 16 12.47 -8.42 -7.27
C GLU A 16 13.43 -8.35 -8.45
N GLU A 17 14.28 -9.36 -8.63
CA GLU A 17 15.00 -9.56 -9.88
C GLU A 17 14.09 -10.33 -10.87
N SER A 18 14.06 -9.87 -12.12
CA SER A 18 13.29 -10.54 -13.18
C SER A 18 13.72 -12.00 -13.35
N PRO A 19 12.79 -12.95 -13.37
CA PRO A 19 13.13 -14.35 -13.66
C PRO A 19 13.49 -14.58 -15.14
N LEU A 20 13.20 -13.61 -16.01
CA LEU A 20 13.42 -13.72 -17.46
C LEU A 20 14.66 -12.97 -17.93
N GLU A 21 15.07 -11.92 -17.22
CA GLU A 21 16.16 -11.04 -17.61
C GLU A 21 17.02 -10.69 -16.41
N LYS A 22 18.23 -11.21 -16.38
CA LYS A 22 19.19 -10.97 -15.30
C LYS A 22 19.60 -9.49 -15.27
N GLY A 23 19.60 -8.91 -14.05
CA GLY A 23 19.95 -7.50 -13.84
C GLY A 23 18.78 -6.54 -14.06
N LEU A 24 17.59 -7.01 -14.44
CA LEU A 24 16.36 -6.23 -14.48
C LEU A 24 15.63 -6.37 -13.14
N PHE A 25 15.44 -5.25 -12.45
CA PHE A 25 14.80 -5.23 -11.12
C PHE A 25 13.44 -4.54 -11.14
N TYR A 26 12.58 -4.95 -10.21
CA TYR A 26 11.29 -4.33 -9.94
C TYR A 26 11.17 -3.97 -8.46
N ASN A 27 10.49 -2.87 -8.17
CA ASN A 27 9.97 -2.57 -6.85
C ASN A 27 8.65 -3.33 -6.69
N SER A 28 8.64 -4.36 -5.86
CA SER A 28 7.54 -5.32 -5.78
C SER A 28 6.97 -5.49 -4.38
N ALA A 29 5.72 -5.92 -4.27
CA ALA A 29 5.10 -6.36 -3.03
C ALA A 29 4.55 -7.77 -3.19
N ALA A 30 4.79 -8.61 -2.18
CA ALA A 30 4.35 -9.99 -2.13
C ALA A 30 3.23 -10.16 -1.11
N PHE A 31 2.22 -10.97 -1.45
CA PHE A 31 1.25 -11.50 -0.51
C PHE A 31 1.54 -12.98 -0.24
N LEU A 32 1.82 -13.31 1.02
CA LEU A 32 2.12 -14.67 1.46
C LEU A 32 1.05 -15.15 2.44
N HIS A 33 0.61 -16.39 2.31
CA HIS A 33 -0.33 -17.03 3.22
C HIS A 33 -0.10 -18.54 3.28
N LYS A 34 -0.18 -19.14 4.48
CA LYS A 34 0.04 -20.58 4.72
C LYS A 34 1.33 -21.13 4.12
N GLY A 35 2.42 -20.37 4.21
CA GLY A 35 3.74 -20.76 3.67
C GLY A 35 3.89 -20.58 2.16
N SER A 36 2.86 -20.12 1.45
CA SER A 36 2.84 -19.96 0.00
C SER A 36 2.84 -18.49 -0.42
N LEU A 37 3.51 -18.21 -1.54
CA LEU A 37 3.44 -16.94 -2.23
C LEU A 37 2.20 -16.96 -3.14
N LEU A 38 1.17 -16.18 -2.81
CA LEU A 38 -0.08 -16.16 -3.56
C LEU A 38 -0.10 -15.11 -4.66
N HIS A 39 0.55 -13.96 -4.44
CA HIS A 39 0.57 -12.87 -5.41
C HIS A 39 1.85 -12.06 -5.29
N VAL A 40 2.33 -11.53 -6.44
CA VAL A 40 3.38 -10.52 -6.54
C VAL A 40 2.86 -9.38 -7.38
N TYR A 41 2.91 -8.19 -6.82
CA TYR A 41 2.60 -6.94 -7.51
C TYR A 41 3.89 -6.18 -7.78
N ARG A 42 4.08 -5.69 -9.00
CA ARG A 42 5.19 -4.82 -9.41
C ARG A 42 4.69 -3.39 -9.54
N LYS A 43 5.34 -2.46 -8.85
CA LYS A 43 4.98 -1.05 -8.87
C LYS A 43 4.92 -0.49 -10.28
N VAL A 44 3.81 0.18 -10.61
CA VAL A 44 3.56 0.72 -11.96
C VAL A 44 4.08 2.14 -12.08
N PHE A 45 3.76 3.01 -11.12
CA PHE A 45 4.15 4.42 -11.15
C PHE A 45 5.43 4.65 -10.35
N LEU A 46 6.56 4.64 -11.04
CA LEU A 46 7.87 4.85 -10.45
C LEU A 46 8.14 6.36 -10.30
N PRO A 47 8.28 6.91 -9.07
CA PRO A 47 8.65 8.30 -8.87
C PRO A 47 10.08 8.54 -9.36
N ASN A 48 10.25 9.66 -10.09
CA ASN A 48 11.54 10.09 -10.59
C ASN A 48 11.71 11.60 -10.36
N SER A 49 11.38 12.06 -9.15
CA SER A 49 11.44 13.45 -8.74
C SER A 49 11.76 13.60 -7.26
N GLY A 50 12.39 14.71 -6.88
CA GLY A 50 12.85 14.96 -5.51
C GLY A 50 13.95 13.98 -5.14
N MET A 51 13.78 13.27 -4.02
CA MET A 51 14.73 12.27 -3.54
C MET A 51 14.62 10.90 -4.26
N PHE A 52 13.64 10.73 -5.14
CA PHE A 52 13.38 9.45 -5.80
C PHE A 52 13.94 9.42 -7.22
N GLU A 53 14.68 8.37 -7.53
CA GLU A 53 15.20 8.03 -8.86
C GLU A 53 14.81 6.59 -9.22
N GLU A 54 13.58 6.16 -8.92
CA GLU A 54 13.19 4.76 -9.07
C GLU A 54 13.30 4.26 -10.52
N MET A 55 13.03 5.11 -11.51
CA MET A 55 13.15 4.74 -12.93
C MET A 55 14.59 4.43 -13.36
N ARG A 56 15.59 4.83 -12.57
CA ARG A 56 17.00 4.51 -12.82
C ARG A 56 17.33 3.07 -12.48
N PHE A 57 16.65 2.49 -11.49
CA PHE A 57 16.98 1.20 -10.90
C PHE A 57 15.95 0.11 -11.16
N PHE A 58 14.70 0.51 -11.42
CA PHE A 58 13.57 -0.42 -11.53
C PHE A 58 12.84 -0.25 -12.86
N ALA A 59 12.39 -1.38 -13.41
CA ALA A 59 11.40 -1.39 -14.48
C ALA A 59 9.99 -1.23 -13.91
N PRO A 60 9.07 -0.54 -14.63
CA PRO A 60 7.69 -0.42 -14.21
C PRO A 60 6.92 -1.74 -14.35
N GLY A 61 6.03 -2.01 -13.40
CA GLY A 61 4.95 -2.97 -13.58
C GLY A 61 3.98 -2.51 -14.68
N ARG A 62 3.08 -3.41 -15.11
CA ARG A 62 2.19 -3.13 -16.25
C ARG A 62 0.71 -3.34 -15.95
N THR A 63 0.36 -3.86 -14.78
CA THR A 63 -1.01 -4.28 -14.48
C THR A 63 -1.38 -3.98 -13.05
N PHE A 64 -2.65 -3.63 -12.86
CA PHE A 64 -3.33 -3.64 -11.58
C PHE A 64 -4.30 -4.81 -11.60
N ARG A 65 -4.04 -5.84 -10.80
CA ARG A 65 -4.87 -7.06 -10.71
C ARG A 65 -5.18 -7.40 -9.28
N SER A 66 -6.44 -7.74 -9.05
CA SER A 66 -6.87 -8.33 -7.80
C SER A 66 -6.58 -9.84 -7.78
N PHE A 67 -6.44 -10.40 -6.61
CA PHE A 67 -6.20 -11.83 -6.42
C PHE A 67 -7.06 -12.36 -5.26
N PRO A 68 -7.41 -13.65 -5.28
CA PRO A 68 -8.23 -14.24 -4.23
C PRO A 68 -7.44 -14.40 -2.93
N THR A 69 -8.09 -14.09 -1.81
CA THR A 69 -7.63 -14.38 -0.46
C THR A 69 -8.73 -15.13 0.30
N PRO A 70 -8.46 -15.70 1.48
CA PRO A 70 -9.50 -16.31 2.30
C PRO A 70 -10.61 -15.34 2.76
N TRP A 71 -10.36 -14.03 2.69
CA TRP A 71 -11.27 -13.00 3.22
C TRP A 71 -11.93 -12.16 2.12
N GLY A 72 -11.76 -12.51 0.86
CA GLY A 72 -12.24 -11.76 -0.30
C GLY A 72 -11.12 -11.49 -1.30
N ARG A 73 -11.41 -10.77 -2.36
CA ARG A 73 -10.39 -10.39 -3.36
C ARG A 73 -9.62 -9.17 -2.89
N ALA A 74 -8.29 -9.25 -2.93
CA ALA A 74 -7.40 -8.15 -2.55
C ALA A 74 -6.65 -7.58 -3.75
N GLY A 75 -6.30 -6.29 -3.68
CA GLY A 75 -5.37 -5.63 -4.57
C GLY A 75 -4.17 -5.10 -3.80
N LEU A 76 -2.97 -5.12 -4.40
CA LEU A 76 -1.77 -4.52 -3.84
C LEU A 76 -1.40 -3.24 -4.56
N LEU A 77 -0.96 -2.23 -3.80
CA LEU A 77 -0.38 -0.98 -4.29
C LEU A 77 0.91 -0.66 -3.54
N ILE A 78 1.83 0.04 -4.21
CA ILE A 78 3.08 0.49 -3.59
C ILE A 78 3.19 2.00 -3.69
N CYS A 79 3.14 2.67 -2.51
CA CYS A 79 3.44 4.10 -2.33
C CYS A 79 2.77 4.97 -3.42
N ARG A 80 3.52 5.48 -4.41
CA ARG A 80 3.01 6.40 -5.44
C ARG A 80 1.80 5.87 -6.21
N ASP A 81 1.67 4.55 -6.39
CA ASP A 81 0.49 3.97 -7.04
C ASP A 81 -0.81 4.35 -6.34
N PHE A 82 -0.76 4.50 -5.01
CA PHE A 82 -1.90 4.90 -4.19
C PHE A 82 -2.41 6.31 -4.50
N LEU A 83 -1.56 7.22 -5.01
CA LEU A 83 -1.96 8.57 -5.42
C LEU A 83 -2.72 8.60 -6.75
N HIS A 84 -2.70 7.51 -7.51
CA HIS A 84 -3.31 7.41 -8.82
C HIS A 84 -4.69 6.76 -8.75
N LEU A 85 -5.76 7.55 -8.88
CA LEU A 85 -7.14 7.06 -8.79
C LEU A 85 -7.49 5.97 -9.80
N ASN A 86 -6.84 5.98 -10.97
CA ASN A 86 -6.99 4.90 -11.96
C ASN A 86 -6.49 3.55 -11.45
N ALA A 87 -5.48 3.50 -10.58
CA ALA A 87 -5.01 2.26 -9.98
C ALA A 87 -6.11 1.61 -9.12
N HIS A 88 -6.77 2.41 -8.29
CA HIS A 88 -7.88 1.97 -7.46
C HIS A 88 -9.09 1.53 -8.29
N TYR A 89 -9.43 2.33 -9.32
CA TYR A 89 -10.52 2.00 -10.22
C TYR A 89 -10.29 0.67 -10.95
N LEU A 90 -9.09 0.41 -11.44
CA LEU A 90 -8.75 -0.83 -12.11
C LEU A 90 -8.80 -2.04 -11.17
N LEU A 91 -8.35 -1.89 -9.92
CA LEU A 91 -8.50 -2.93 -8.90
C LEU A 91 -9.96 -3.20 -8.57
N PHE A 92 -10.77 -2.15 -8.39
CA PHE A 92 -12.21 -2.26 -8.17
C PHE A 92 -12.91 -2.96 -9.33
N ALA A 93 -12.63 -2.56 -10.57
CA ALA A 93 -13.19 -3.18 -11.78
C ALA A 93 -12.77 -4.65 -11.94
N ASP A 94 -11.61 -5.05 -11.39
CA ASP A 94 -11.15 -6.43 -11.32
C ASP A 94 -11.65 -7.18 -10.06
N GLY A 95 -12.57 -6.56 -9.30
CA GLY A 95 -13.30 -7.14 -8.18
C GLY A 95 -12.57 -7.08 -6.83
N ALA A 96 -11.63 -6.16 -6.62
CA ALA A 96 -10.97 -6.00 -5.33
C ALA A 96 -11.96 -5.48 -4.27
N GLU A 97 -12.03 -6.18 -3.16
CA GLU A 97 -12.81 -5.87 -1.95
C GLU A 97 -11.92 -5.26 -0.86
N ILE A 98 -10.61 -5.52 -0.94
CA ILE A 98 -9.60 -5.07 0.02
C ILE A 98 -8.41 -4.50 -0.77
N ILE A 99 -8.08 -3.23 -0.56
CA ILE A 99 -6.91 -2.58 -1.14
C ILE A 99 -5.84 -2.49 -0.05
N LEU A 100 -4.71 -3.14 -0.27
CA LEU A 100 -3.58 -3.20 0.64
C LEU A 100 -2.43 -2.38 0.05
N ALA A 101 -2.04 -1.30 0.71
CA ALA A 101 -0.96 -0.43 0.26
C ALA A 101 0.22 -0.43 1.24
N VAL A 102 1.41 -0.66 0.72
CA VAL A 102 2.67 -0.52 1.46
C VAL A 102 3.43 0.71 0.95
N SER A 103 3.97 1.50 1.86
CA SER A 103 4.52 2.79 1.51
C SER A 103 5.71 3.22 2.37
N ALA A 104 6.64 3.94 1.75
CA ALA A 104 7.62 4.78 2.38
C ALA A 104 7.46 6.20 1.82
N ALA A 105 6.34 6.84 2.16
CA ALA A 105 6.02 8.19 1.70
C ALA A 105 6.63 9.22 2.65
N PRO A 106 7.53 10.09 2.17
CA PRO A 106 8.08 11.17 2.98
C PRO A 106 7.03 12.25 3.25
N GLY A 107 7.15 12.88 4.41
CA GLY A 107 6.41 14.09 4.74
C GLY A 107 6.76 15.23 3.80
N ARG A 108 5.75 15.94 3.31
CA ARG A 108 5.91 17.10 2.43
C ARG A 108 4.93 18.21 2.80
N GLY A 109 5.40 19.45 2.63
CA GLY A 109 4.65 20.65 2.99
C GLY A 109 4.54 20.83 4.51
N VAL A 110 4.38 22.08 4.93
CA VAL A 110 4.20 22.44 6.35
C VAL A 110 2.70 22.39 6.64
N GLY A 111 2.31 21.53 7.59
CA GLY A 111 0.94 21.42 8.08
C GLY A 111 0.80 22.08 9.45
N GLU A 112 -0.38 22.59 9.74
CA GLU A 112 -0.62 23.32 11.00
C GLU A 112 -0.73 22.40 12.22
N GLU A 113 -1.33 21.21 12.07
CA GLU A 113 -1.61 20.32 13.20
C GLU A 113 -0.76 19.04 13.23
N ASN A 114 -0.45 18.46 12.06
CA ASN A 114 0.21 17.15 11.95
C ASN A 114 1.57 17.21 11.26
N GLY A 115 2.19 18.39 11.22
CA GLY A 115 3.52 18.59 10.69
C GLY A 115 3.62 18.60 9.16
N PHE A 116 2.85 17.81 8.42
CA PHE A 116 2.93 17.72 6.95
C PHE A 116 1.56 17.71 6.27
N THR A 117 1.38 18.56 5.25
CA THR A 117 0.15 18.58 4.45
C THR A 117 -0.07 17.30 3.65
N SER A 118 1.02 16.60 3.29
CA SER A 118 0.95 15.31 2.61
C SER A 118 0.22 14.23 3.42
N CYS A 119 0.26 14.27 4.76
CA CYS A 119 -0.44 13.29 5.61
C CYS A 119 -1.95 13.31 5.34
N ARG A 120 -2.56 14.49 5.37
CA ARG A 120 -3.99 14.66 5.07
C ARG A 120 -4.36 14.28 3.64
N MET A 121 -3.45 14.48 2.69
CA MET A 121 -3.68 14.06 1.30
C MET A 121 -3.79 12.52 1.19
N TRP A 122 -2.91 11.78 1.85
CA TRP A 122 -2.98 10.32 1.88
C TRP A 122 -4.26 9.80 2.53
N GLU A 123 -4.65 10.38 3.66
CA GLU A 123 -5.90 10.07 4.36
C GLU A 123 -7.13 10.36 3.50
N GLY A 124 -7.20 11.56 2.90
CA GLY A 124 -8.32 11.96 2.06
C GLY A 124 -8.49 11.08 0.83
N ILE A 125 -7.38 10.59 0.23
CA ILE A 125 -7.44 9.60 -0.85
C ILE A 125 -7.97 8.27 -0.30
N GLY A 126 -7.47 7.80 0.83
CA GLY A 126 -7.92 6.55 1.45
C GLY A 126 -9.42 6.56 1.76
N GLU A 127 -9.92 7.62 2.39
CA GLU A 127 -11.34 7.83 2.67
C GLU A 127 -12.18 7.84 1.38
N THR A 128 -11.77 8.65 0.40
CA THR A 128 -12.52 8.79 -0.85
C THR A 128 -12.57 7.47 -1.60
N VAL A 129 -11.42 6.82 -1.76
CA VAL A 129 -11.32 5.56 -2.50
C VAL A 129 -12.15 4.47 -1.82
N SER A 130 -12.02 4.28 -0.51
CA SER A 130 -12.78 3.25 0.20
C SER A 130 -14.29 3.39 -0.03
N ARG A 131 -14.80 4.63 0.00
CA ARG A 131 -16.21 4.95 -0.20
C ARG A 131 -16.67 4.72 -1.64
N VAL A 132 -15.89 5.21 -2.64
CA VAL A 132 -16.33 5.13 -4.06
C VAL A 132 -16.13 3.76 -4.67
N THR A 133 -15.19 2.95 -4.15
CA THR A 133 -14.97 1.57 -4.59
C THR A 133 -15.63 0.53 -3.68
N THR A 134 -16.30 0.97 -2.60
CA THR A 134 -16.89 0.08 -1.58
C THR A 134 -15.93 -1.00 -1.10
N SER A 135 -14.66 -0.64 -0.88
CA SER A 135 -13.59 -1.55 -0.50
C SER A 135 -12.96 -1.15 0.83
N PHE A 136 -12.46 -2.10 1.60
CA PHE A 136 -11.53 -1.78 2.67
C PHE A 136 -10.24 -1.22 2.10
N VAL A 137 -9.70 -0.18 2.73
CA VAL A 137 -8.40 0.39 2.39
C VAL A 137 -7.48 0.27 3.60
N VAL A 138 -6.40 -0.49 3.46
CA VAL A 138 -5.37 -0.66 4.47
C VAL A 138 -4.07 -0.05 3.94
N TYR A 139 -3.62 1.02 4.56
CA TYR A 139 -2.41 1.74 4.20
C TYR A 139 -1.37 1.64 5.30
N CYS A 140 -0.23 1.05 5.00
CA CYS A 140 0.91 0.93 5.91
C CYS A 140 2.06 1.81 5.43
N ASN A 141 2.42 2.81 6.23
CA ASN A 141 3.48 3.76 5.91
C ASN A 141 4.64 3.68 6.89
N ARG A 142 5.84 3.87 6.35
CA ARG A 142 7.08 3.95 7.11
C ARG A 142 7.09 5.16 8.04
N VAL A 143 7.74 5.02 9.19
CA VAL A 143 8.08 6.11 10.09
C VAL A 143 9.60 6.19 10.29
N GLY A 144 10.13 7.37 10.55
CA GLY A 144 11.53 7.61 10.86
C GLY A 144 12.20 8.64 9.94
N ILE A 145 13.51 8.73 10.04
CA ILE A 145 14.33 9.68 9.25
C ILE A 145 15.35 8.87 8.47
N GLU A 146 15.52 9.20 7.20
CA GLU A 146 16.55 8.62 6.32
C GLU A 146 16.95 9.67 5.27
N ASP A 147 18.25 9.86 5.09
CA ASP A 147 18.85 10.77 4.12
C ASP A 147 18.26 12.19 4.13
N GLY A 148 17.96 12.71 5.35
CA GLY A 148 17.38 14.03 5.53
C GLY A 148 15.87 14.12 5.24
N ALA A 149 15.23 13.04 4.82
CA ALA A 149 13.78 12.97 4.68
C ALA A 149 13.12 12.41 5.94
N VAL A 150 12.00 13.00 6.32
CA VAL A 150 11.17 12.55 7.43
C VAL A 150 10.00 11.75 6.89
N PHE A 151 9.84 10.52 7.37
CA PHE A 151 8.69 9.66 7.10
C PHE A 151 7.75 9.71 8.29
N ALA A 152 6.54 10.21 8.07
CA ALA A 152 5.64 10.55 9.17
C ALA A 152 4.89 9.36 9.77
N GLY A 153 4.89 8.19 9.13
CA GLY A 153 4.03 7.08 9.56
C GLY A 153 2.56 7.36 9.22
N GLY A 154 1.68 7.37 10.23
CA GLY A 154 0.26 7.65 10.05
C GLY A 154 -0.44 6.59 9.20
N SER A 155 -0.12 5.31 9.42
CA SER A 155 -0.83 4.18 8.79
C SER A 155 -2.31 4.20 9.17
N PHE A 156 -3.20 3.78 8.27
CA PHE A 156 -4.63 3.84 8.52
C PHE A 156 -5.40 2.68 7.87
N VAL A 157 -6.61 2.50 8.39
CA VAL A 157 -7.60 1.57 7.84
C VAL A 157 -8.94 2.31 7.69
N TYR A 158 -9.52 2.25 6.49
CA TYR A 158 -10.87 2.72 6.19
C TYR A 158 -11.79 1.55 5.82
N ASP A 159 -13.05 1.63 6.27
CA ASP A 159 -14.11 0.70 5.89
C ASP A 159 -14.71 1.06 4.51
N PRO A 160 -15.56 0.20 3.90
CA PRO A 160 -16.20 0.46 2.60
C PRO A 160 -17.13 1.67 2.55
N PHE A 161 -17.44 2.27 3.70
CA PHE A 161 -18.24 3.48 3.82
C PHE A 161 -17.42 4.76 3.96
N GLY A 162 -16.08 4.65 3.90
CA GLY A 162 -15.15 5.76 4.11
C GLY A 162 -14.99 6.16 5.57
N ARG A 163 -15.32 5.29 6.52
CA ARG A 163 -15.15 5.58 7.94
C ARG A 163 -13.78 5.09 8.40
N PRO A 164 -13.06 5.88 9.21
CA PRO A 164 -11.81 5.42 9.79
C PRO A 164 -12.09 4.29 10.80
N VAL A 165 -11.50 3.12 10.57
CA VAL A 165 -11.54 1.97 11.49
C VAL A 165 -10.42 2.09 12.50
N ALA A 166 -9.22 2.43 12.03
CA ALA A 166 -8.04 2.60 12.86
C ALA A 166 -7.02 3.54 12.19
N GLN A 167 -6.25 4.26 13.00
CA GLN A 167 -5.17 5.13 12.55
C GLN A 167 -4.01 5.08 13.54
N ALA A 168 -2.80 4.90 13.01
CA ALA A 168 -1.58 4.98 13.80
C ALA A 168 -1.19 6.44 14.05
N PRO A 169 -0.52 6.74 15.17
CA PRO A 169 0.04 8.05 15.41
C PRO A 169 1.10 8.40 14.35
N TYR A 170 1.36 9.70 14.23
CA TYR A 170 2.46 10.20 13.41
C TYR A 170 3.76 10.21 14.19
N PHE A 171 4.87 10.10 13.47
CA PHE A 171 6.25 10.27 13.95
C PHE A 171 6.75 9.24 14.97
N GLU A 172 5.99 8.21 15.26
CA GLU A 172 6.42 7.14 16.17
C GLU A 172 6.11 5.75 15.61
N PRO A 173 6.95 4.74 15.89
CA PRO A 173 6.66 3.35 15.53
C PRO A 173 5.40 2.85 16.24
N HIS A 174 4.50 2.20 15.49
CA HIS A 174 3.25 1.71 16.03
C HIS A 174 2.81 0.40 15.37
N LEU A 175 2.25 -0.52 16.15
CA LEU A 175 1.54 -1.69 15.67
C LEU A 175 0.04 -1.37 15.66
N LEU A 176 -0.48 -1.01 14.48
CA LEU A 176 -1.90 -0.75 14.30
C LEU A 176 -2.68 -2.05 14.16
N LEU A 177 -3.71 -2.23 14.98
CA LEU A 177 -4.64 -3.37 14.93
C LEU A 177 -6.02 -2.87 14.52
N ALA A 178 -6.68 -3.62 13.64
CA ALA A 178 -8.03 -3.34 13.18
C ALA A 178 -8.76 -4.64 12.85
N ASP A 179 -10.03 -4.72 13.24
CA ASP A 179 -10.93 -5.79 12.84
C ASP A 179 -11.70 -5.37 11.60
N LEU A 180 -11.69 -6.20 10.56
CA LEU A 180 -12.42 -5.99 9.32
C LEU A 180 -13.55 -7.00 9.21
N ASP A 181 -14.78 -6.52 9.04
CA ASP A 181 -15.93 -7.40 8.76
C ASP A 181 -16.10 -7.55 7.23
N PRO A 182 -15.76 -8.70 6.62
CA PRO A 182 -15.91 -8.90 5.18
C PRO A 182 -17.35 -8.77 4.69
N ALA A 183 -18.35 -8.90 5.57
CA ALA A 183 -19.75 -8.74 5.19
C ALA A 183 -20.11 -7.28 4.84
N ALA A 184 -19.30 -6.30 5.25
CA ALA A 184 -19.51 -4.89 4.94
C ALA A 184 -19.32 -4.54 3.45
N VAL A 185 -18.70 -5.42 2.66
CA VAL A 185 -18.46 -5.24 1.21
C VAL A 185 -19.60 -5.80 0.35
N ARG A 186 -20.54 -6.52 0.94
CA ARG A 186 -21.62 -7.23 0.25
C ARG A 186 -22.92 -6.46 0.20
#